data_c6e23e7474f7ea6f6adc9ee551bcd23e
#
_entry.id   c6e23e7474f7ea6f6adc9ee551bcd23e
#
_cell.length_a   1.000
_cell.length_b   1.000
_cell.length_c   1.000
_cell.angle_alpha   90.00
_cell.angle_beta   90.00
_cell.angle_gamma   90.00
#
_symmetry.space_group_name_H-M   'P 1'
#
loop_
_entity.id
_entity.type
_entity.pdbx_description
1 polymer ?
#
loop_
_entity_poly.entity_id
_entity_poly.type
_entity_poly.pdbx_seq_one_letter_code
_entity_poly.pdbx_strand_id
1 'polypeptide(L)'
;MKHLPGSPIPTSLLLACGLVLASGLVSACSSSGGPPAYATAAAVRGEPSQVFWGDTHLHTSYSPDAFFFGNETADPDTAYRYAKGLPVIHPYHRAKIQIGTPLDFLVVADHAEMMGVPLRLLQGDETLTRTATGKRILKMVKAGKGQEVFLKFIGAINEGKPYEDLNGDDTRRSVWSDMVSITERHNAPGRFTSFIGWEWTSTPGGKNLHRVVFMPQGGEVAAKFVPYSSFDSMKPEDLWAWLEETSARTGASFTAIPHNSNISGGLMFNDVDSEGRPITTEYARTRMKWEPVIEVTQIKGDSETDPILSPTDEFADFEPFSHAIDTESLETGAKAAIGPGDFARAALGRGLELEAKVGVNPYKFGMIGSTDSHTGMSSAEENNFHGKTAFDSTPANTFGTFIGIKGFGADMSASGMAGVWAEANNRAALFDAFLRKEVYATTGPRIRVRLFGGWDYSSDDAGEKNLAEIGYANGVPMGGDLTKAPGGKAPRFLVYAIKGPHGANLDRVQMVKGWLDETGAAQESIYNIAWSDRRQLHDDGSLNPVGNTVDLATGRYTNDIGDAQLSTVWEDPEFNPGARAFYYLRVLQIPTPRHTLYNAIALDMNPEETGHPSTIQERAYSSPIWYTP
;
A
#
# COMPACT_ATOMS: atom_id res chain seq x y z
N MET A 1 -48.14 -37.54 14.50
CA MET A 1 -49.37 -37.48 15.35
C MET A 1 -49.48 -36.14 16.01
N LYS A 2 -50.60 -35.48 15.78
CA LYS A 2 -51.23 -34.32 16.47
C LYS A 2 -50.46 -32.97 16.39
N HIS A 3 -50.86 -32.09 15.54
CA HIS A 3 -52.01 -31.14 15.44
C HIS A 3 -51.74 -29.80 16.14
N LEU A 4 -51.78 -28.81 15.31
CA LEU A 4 -51.98 -27.35 15.44
C LEU A 4 -53.18 -26.97 16.36
N PRO A 5 -53.38 -25.71 16.81
CA PRO A 5 -53.79 -24.55 15.98
C PRO A 5 -53.15 -23.22 16.42
N GLY A 6 -53.07 -22.07 15.71
CA GLY A 6 -54.07 -21.39 14.87
C GLY A 6 -54.44 -20.02 15.41
N SER A 7 -53.83 -18.93 14.88
CA SER A 7 -54.27 -17.52 14.62
C SER A 7 -55.16 -16.78 15.69
N PRO A 8 -55.36 -15.45 15.67
CA PRO A 8 -55.36 -14.52 14.53
C PRO A 8 -54.80 -13.08 14.75
N ILE A 9 -54.73 -12.31 13.66
CA ILE A 9 -54.50 -10.87 13.49
C ILE A 9 -55.73 -10.05 13.97
N PRO A 10 -55.57 -8.79 14.37
CA PRO A 10 -56.46 -7.78 13.84
C PRO A 10 -55.81 -6.51 13.28
N THR A 11 -56.52 -6.02 12.32
CA THR A 11 -56.44 -4.91 11.37
C THR A 11 -56.62 -3.50 11.99
N SER A 12 -56.01 -2.50 11.30
CA SER A 12 -56.49 -1.13 11.04
C SER A 12 -56.42 -0.04 12.11
N LEU A 13 -55.72 1.03 11.76
CA LEU A 13 -56.30 2.38 11.76
C LEU A 13 -55.55 3.36 10.82
N LEU A 14 -56.27 3.85 9.82
CA LEU A 14 -55.99 5.02 8.99
C LEU A 14 -56.22 6.29 9.82
N LEU A 15 -55.40 7.33 9.64
CA LEU A 15 -55.90 8.70 9.63
C LEU A 15 -55.03 9.62 8.75
N ALA A 16 -55.74 10.49 8.07
CA ALA A 16 -55.39 11.28 6.91
C ALA A 16 -54.99 12.74 7.27
N CYS A 17 -54.51 13.43 6.25
CA CYS A 17 -54.65 14.85 5.91
C CYS A 17 -53.66 15.88 6.47
N GLY A 18 -53.08 16.61 5.53
CA GLY A 18 -52.51 17.94 5.70
C GLY A 18 -51.75 18.46 4.48
N LEU A 19 -52.42 18.73 3.34
CA LEU A 19 -51.90 19.58 2.26
C LEU A 19 -51.81 21.03 2.72
N VAL A 20 -50.64 21.65 2.51
CA VAL A 20 -50.54 23.11 2.37
C VAL A 20 -49.78 23.45 1.11
N LEU A 21 -50.50 24.00 0.14
CA LEU A 21 -49.98 24.66 -1.05
C LEU A 21 -49.48 26.08 -0.66
N ALA A 22 -48.29 26.43 -1.08
CA ALA A 22 -47.94 27.82 -1.27
C ALA A 22 -47.15 27.97 -2.58
N SER A 23 -47.78 28.65 -3.49
CA SER A 23 -47.27 29.11 -4.78
C SER A 23 -46.36 30.34 -4.62
N GLY A 24 -45.37 30.45 -5.50
CA GLY A 24 -44.89 31.78 -5.77
C GLY A 24 -43.43 31.95 -6.22
N LEU A 25 -43.32 32.32 -7.49
CA LEU A 25 -42.28 33.14 -8.13
C LEU A 25 -41.02 32.44 -8.71
N VAL A 26 -41.13 32.20 -9.99
CA VAL A 26 -40.03 32.06 -10.94
C VAL A 26 -39.33 33.42 -11.08
N SER A 27 -38.02 33.44 -10.82
CA SER A 27 -37.15 34.50 -11.29
C SER A 27 -35.97 33.85 -12.02
N ALA A 28 -35.95 34.06 -13.33
CA ALA A 28 -34.85 33.65 -14.18
C ALA A 28 -33.67 34.58 -13.98
N CYS A 29 -32.49 34.03 -13.69
CA CYS A 29 -31.24 34.70 -13.92
C CYS A 29 -30.22 33.70 -14.50
N SER A 30 -29.60 34.18 -15.54
CA SER A 30 -28.68 33.62 -16.48
C SER A 30 -27.47 32.89 -15.88
N SER A 31 -27.14 31.79 -16.52
CA SER A 31 -25.98 30.93 -16.35
C SER A 31 -24.65 31.61 -16.65
N SER A 32 -23.74 31.55 -15.71
CA SER A 32 -22.29 31.50 -15.99
C SER A 32 -21.80 30.17 -15.46
N GLY A 33 -21.42 29.26 -16.38
CA GLY A 33 -20.98 27.92 -16.05
C GLY A 33 -19.58 27.92 -15.43
N GLY A 34 -19.52 27.57 -14.15
CA GLY A 34 -18.33 27.01 -13.52
C GLY A 34 -18.52 25.51 -13.38
N PRO A 35 -17.44 24.71 -13.29
CA PRO A 35 -17.54 23.27 -13.12
C PRO A 35 -18.31 22.94 -11.82
N PRO A 36 -19.06 21.82 -11.77
CA PRO A 36 -19.81 21.47 -10.57
C PRO A 36 -18.84 21.18 -9.44
N ALA A 37 -18.79 22.08 -8.47
CA ALA A 37 -18.24 21.78 -7.16
C ALA A 37 -19.05 20.59 -6.60
N TYR A 38 -18.41 19.49 -6.27
CA TYR A 38 -18.97 18.47 -5.41
C TYR A 38 -19.28 19.12 -4.05
N ALA A 39 -20.48 19.64 -3.92
CA ALA A 39 -21.05 19.98 -2.62
C ALA A 39 -21.40 18.64 -1.95
N THR A 40 -20.42 18.01 -1.33
CA THR A 40 -20.69 17.14 -0.23
C THR A 40 -21.36 18.03 0.82
N ALA A 41 -22.63 17.74 1.14
CA ALA A 41 -23.20 18.21 2.39
C ALA A 41 -22.13 17.91 3.45
N ALA A 42 -21.67 18.96 4.15
CA ALA A 42 -20.84 18.81 5.32
C ALA A 42 -21.68 18.09 6.37
N ALA A 43 -21.75 16.77 6.29
CA ALA A 43 -22.04 15.94 7.44
C ALA A 43 -20.99 16.36 8.48
N VAL A 44 -21.41 16.62 9.69
CA VAL A 44 -20.50 16.76 10.84
C VAL A 44 -19.70 15.48 10.82
N ARG A 45 -18.46 15.53 10.29
CA ARG A 45 -17.57 14.37 10.21
C ARG A 45 -17.19 14.06 11.65
N GLY A 46 -17.53 12.86 12.10
CA GLY A 46 -17.00 12.34 13.35
C GLY A 46 -15.48 12.16 13.21
N GLU A 47 -14.74 12.34 14.28
CA GLU A 47 -13.32 12.05 14.30
C GLU A 47 -13.10 10.55 14.09
N PRO A 48 -12.20 10.10 13.18
CA PRO A 48 -11.94 8.69 12.96
C PRO A 48 -11.46 7.99 14.24
N SER A 49 -12.28 7.10 14.78
CA SER A 49 -11.99 6.36 16.01
C SER A 49 -11.51 4.91 15.77
N GLN A 50 -11.67 4.41 14.56
CA GLN A 50 -11.33 3.04 14.19
C GLN A 50 -10.24 2.99 13.11
N VAL A 51 -9.31 2.05 13.26
CA VAL A 51 -8.37 1.69 12.20
C VAL A 51 -8.88 0.46 11.47
N PHE A 52 -8.89 0.54 10.14
CA PHE A 52 -9.21 -0.56 9.23
C PHE A 52 -7.93 -1.06 8.56
N TRP A 53 -7.83 -2.38 8.45
CA TRP A 53 -6.65 -3.07 7.95
C TRP A 53 -6.91 -3.69 6.60
N GLY A 54 -6.05 -3.43 5.65
CA GLY A 54 -6.24 -3.98 4.33
C GLY A 54 -4.99 -3.98 3.47
N ASP A 55 -5.18 -4.50 2.28
CA ASP A 55 -4.17 -4.60 1.25
C ASP A 55 -4.67 -3.90 0.00
N THR A 56 -3.88 -2.97 -0.52
CA THR A 56 -4.21 -2.23 -1.73
C THR A 56 -3.58 -2.80 -2.98
N HIS A 57 -2.79 -3.89 -2.87
CA HIS A 57 -1.95 -4.37 -3.96
C HIS A 57 -1.83 -5.89 -3.94
N LEU A 58 -2.80 -6.57 -4.52
CA LEU A 58 -2.82 -8.02 -4.63
C LEU A 58 -3.06 -8.47 -6.07
N HIS A 59 -2.26 -9.44 -6.53
CA HIS A 59 -2.42 -10.06 -7.84
C HIS A 59 -3.05 -11.44 -7.77
N THR A 60 -3.79 -11.79 -8.80
CA THR A 60 -4.49 -13.07 -8.95
C THR A 60 -4.06 -13.79 -10.22
N SER A 61 -4.74 -14.89 -10.56
CA SER A 61 -4.53 -15.56 -11.86
C SER A 61 -4.88 -14.69 -13.07
N TYR A 62 -5.40 -13.47 -12.86
CA TYR A 62 -5.65 -12.51 -13.94
C TYR A 62 -4.38 -11.73 -14.33
N SER A 63 -3.37 -11.64 -13.45
CA SER A 63 -2.06 -11.09 -13.81
C SER A 63 -1.25 -12.11 -14.60
N PRO A 64 -0.67 -11.73 -15.76
CA PRO A 64 0.08 -12.65 -16.59
C PRO A 64 1.25 -13.32 -15.88
N ASP A 65 2.01 -12.59 -15.09
CA ASP A 65 3.15 -13.12 -14.34
C ASP A 65 2.72 -14.02 -13.17
N ALA A 66 1.71 -13.64 -12.40
CA ALA A 66 1.14 -14.52 -11.39
C ALA A 66 0.72 -15.86 -11.99
N PHE A 67 0.04 -15.81 -13.13
CA PHE A 67 -0.41 -16.99 -13.85
C PHE A 67 0.75 -17.90 -14.28
N PHE A 68 1.76 -17.34 -14.95
CA PHE A 68 2.90 -18.13 -15.45
C PHE A 68 3.81 -18.67 -14.33
N PHE A 69 3.78 -18.06 -13.15
CA PHE A 69 4.50 -18.52 -11.96
C PHE A 69 3.65 -19.37 -11.00
N GLY A 70 2.66 -20.05 -11.56
CA GLY A 70 1.93 -21.15 -10.92
C GLY A 70 0.62 -20.77 -10.25
N ASN A 71 0.18 -19.51 -10.32
CA ASN A 71 -1.17 -19.14 -9.90
C ASN A 71 -2.20 -19.30 -11.03
N GLU A 72 -2.48 -20.55 -11.39
CA GLU A 72 -3.46 -20.85 -12.44
C GLU A 72 -4.92 -20.87 -11.95
N THR A 73 -5.17 -20.80 -10.64
CA THR A 73 -6.50 -21.10 -10.08
C THR A 73 -7.00 -20.14 -9.00
N ALA A 74 -6.12 -19.34 -8.38
CA ALA A 74 -6.55 -18.35 -7.41
C ALA A 74 -6.92 -17.04 -8.15
N ASP A 75 -8.17 -16.98 -8.57
CA ASP A 75 -8.81 -15.84 -9.24
C ASP A 75 -9.23 -14.74 -8.24
N PRO A 76 -9.76 -13.61 -8.69
CA PRO A 76 -10.22 -12.55 -7.80
C PRO A 76 -11.27 -13.00 -6.76
N ASP A 77 -12.17 -13.94 -7.09
CA ASP A 77 -13.12 -14.50 -6.12
C ASP A 77 -12.41 -15.21 -4.97
N THR A 78 -11.42 -16.02 -5.31
CA THR A 78 -10.58 -16.75 -4.34
C THR A 78 -9.82 -15.77 -3.44
N ALA A 79 -9.26 -14.71 -4.02
CA ALA A 79 -8.53 -13.67 -3.28
C ALA A 79 -9.42 -12.95 -2.24
N TYR A 80 -10.61 -12.52 -2.65
CA TYR A 80 -11.57 -11.91 -1.70
C TYR A 80 -12.04 -12.89 -0.63
N ARG A 81 -12.21 -14.16 -0.94
CA ARG A 81 -12.57 -15.18 0.05
C ARG A 81 -11.47 -15.37 1.08
N TYR A 82 -10.21 -15.45 0.64
CA TYR A 82 -9.06 -15.54 1.51
C TYR A 82 -8.95 -14.33 2.45
N ALA A 83 -9.00 -13.12 1.90
CA ALA A 83 -8.94 -11.88 2.68
C ALA A 83 -10.05 -11.77 3.73
N LYS A 84 -11.24 -12.31 3.47
CA LYS A 84 -12.36 -12.41 4.42
C LYS A 84 -12.19 -13.50 5.49
N GLY A 85 -11.07 -14.21 5.49
CA GLY A 85 -10.83 -15.30 6.44
C GLY A 85 -11.52 -16.62 6.07
N LEU A 86 -11.98 -16.80 4.85
CA LEU A 86 -12.51 -18.09 4.39
C LEU A 86 -11.34 -18.98 3.94
N PRO A 87 -11.39 -20.29 4.24
CA PRO A 87 -10.37 -21.20 3.75
C PRO A 87 -10.47 -21.36 2.24
N VAL A 88 -9.29 -21.37 1.58
CA VAL A 88 -9.14 -21.57 0.14
C VAL A 88 -8.12 -22.67 -0.16
N ILE A 89 -8.02 -23.07 -1.41
CA ILE A 89 -6.98 -24.01 -1.87
C ILE A 89 -5.86 -23.20 -2.52
N HIS A 90 -4.65 -23.36 -2.00
CA HIS A 90 -3.48 -22.70 -2.57
C HIS A 90 -3.27 -23.14 -4.04
N PRO A 91 -2.98 -22.21 -4.97
CA PRO A 91 -2.93 -22.52 -6.41
C PRO A 91 -1.86 -23.53 -6.79
N TYR A 92 -0.73 -23.57 -6.10
CA TYR A 92 0.41 -24.42 -6.44
C TYR A 92 0.45 -25.72 -5.63
N HIS A 93 0.70 -25.65 -4.31
CA HIS A 93 0.86 -26.84 -3.47
C HIS A 93 -0.46 -27.51 -3.04
N ARG A 94 -1.60 -26.94 -3.42
CA ARG A 94 -2.96 -27.47 -3.26
C ARG A 94 -3.42 -27.73 -1.82
N ALA A 95 -2.67 -27.28 -0.82
CA ALA A 95 -3.12 -27.34 0.55
C ALA A 95 -4.30 -26.37 0.80
N LYS A 96 -5.15 -26.70 1.76
CA LYS A 96 -6.16 -25.78 2.29
C LYS A 96 -5.46 -24.81 3.24
N ILE A 97 -5.59 -23.52 2.93
CA ILE A 97 -4.97 -22.42 3.67
C ILE A 97 -6.01 -21.38 4.07
N GLN A 98 -5.66 -20.54 5.03
CA GLN A 98 -6.53 -19.50 5.57
C GLN A 98 -5.64 -18.39 6.16
N ILE A 99 -6.02 -17.13 6.01
CA ILE A 99 -5.35 -16.00 6.68
C ILE A 99 -5.59 -16.09 8.19
N GLY A 100 -4.59 -15.74 8.99
CA GLY A 100 -4.69 -15.78 10.45
C GLY A 100 -5.67 -14.75 11.00
N THR A 101 -5.66 -13.54 10.45
CA THR A 101 -6.62 -12.48 10.81
C THR A 101 -7.23 -11.87 9.55
N PRO A 102 -8.58 -11.92 9.36
CA PRO A 102 -9.24 -11.36 8.18
C PRO A 102 -8.94 -9.88 7.99
N LEU A 103 -8.88 -9.42 6.73
CA LEU A 103 -8.78 -8.02 6.37
C LEU A 103 -10.14 -7.32 6.44
N ASP A 104 -10.11 -5.99 6.58
CA ASP A 104 -11.30 -5.14 6.52
C ASP A 104 -11.60 -4.67 5.09
N PHE A 105 -10.56 -4.55 4.25
CA PHE A 105 -10.69 -4.17 2.84
C PHE A 105 -9.59 -4.78 1.98
N LEU A 106 -9.85 -4.83 0.66
CA LEU A 106 -8.89 -5.32 -0.34
C LEU A 106 -9.09 -4.62 -1.68
N VAL A 107 -7.97 -4.31 -2.34
CA VAL A 107 -7.91 -4.02 -3.78
C VAL A 107 -7.22 -5.19 -4.47
N VAL A 108 -7.92 -5.90 -5.34
CA VAL A 108 -7.27 -6.77 -6.32
C VAL A 108 -6.81 -5.88 -7.46
N ALA A 109 -5.49 -5.81 -7.65
CA ALA A 109 -4.81 -4.87 -8.53
C ALA A 109 -4.05 -5.59 -9.65
N ASP A 110 -4.71 -6.53 -10.33
CA ASP A 110 -4.08 -7.24 -11.45
C ASP A 110 -3.56 -6.28 -12.51
N HIS A 111 -2.42 -6.61 -13.13
CA HIS A 111 -1.82 -5.84 -14.21
C HIS A 111 -2.81 -5.56 -15.34
N ALA A 112 -2.96 -4.29 -15.74
CA ALA A 112 -3.82 -3.92 -16.87
C ALA A 112 -3.32 -4.52 -18.19
N GLU A 113 -2.02 -4.77 -18.28
CA GLU A 113 -1.30 -5.32 -19.42
C GLU A 113 -1.70 -6.77 -19.64
N MET A 114 -2.59 -7.00 -20.61
CA MET A 114 -3.15 -8.32 -20.96
C MET A 114 -3.84 -9.04 -19.78
N MET A 115 -4.53 -8.28 -18.92
CA MET A 115 -5.32 -8.79 -17.79
C MET A 115 -6.19 -10.00 -18.20
N GLY A 116 -6.04 -11.13 -17.50
CA GLY A 116 -6.82 -12.36 -17.70
C GLY A 116 -6.59 -13.10 -19.02
N VAL A 117 -5.79 -12.56 -19.93
CA VAL A 117 -5.55 -13.16 -21.25
C VAL A 117 -4.89 -14.54 -21.16
N PRO A 118 -3.79 -14.75 -20.39
CA PRO A 118 -3.19 -16.07 -20.26
C PRO A 118 -4.14 -17.11 -19.71
N LEU A 119 -4.88 -16.78 -18.66
CA LEU A 119 -5.87 -17.67 -18.04
C LEU A 119 -6.96 -18.09 -19.05
N ARG A 120 -7.60 -17.12 -19.70
CA ARG A 120 -8.67 -17.41 -20.68
C ARG A 120 -8.19 -18.21 -21.89
N LEU A 121 -6.98 -17.87 -22.38
CA LEU A 121 -6.38 -18.59 -23.49
C LEU A 121 -6.19 -20.08 -23.15
N LEU A 122 -5.69 -20.41 -21.95
CA LEU A 122 -5.47 -21.79 -21.52
C LEU A 122 -6.75 -22.50 -21.10
N GLN A 123 -7.77 -21.77 -20.69
CA GLN A 123 -9.12 -22.30 -20.47
C GLN A 123 -9.88 -22.58 -21.77
N GLY A 124 -9.32 -22.21 -22.92
CA GLY A 124 -9.86 -22.54 -24.23
C GLY A 124 -10.84 -21.50 -24.80
N ASP A 125 -10.75 -20.24 -24.36
CA ASP A 125 -11.54 -19.15 -24.97
C ASP A 125 -11.39 -19.16 -26.49
N GLU A 126 -12.50 -19.38 -27.19
CA GLU A 126 -12.48 -19.57 -28.65
C GLU A 126 -11.99 -18.33 -29.41
N THR A 127 -12.22 -17.15 -28.88
CA THR A 127 -11.76 -15.89 -29.49
C THR A 127 -10.24 -15.83 -29.49
N LEU A 128 -9.61 -16.15 -28.34
CA LEU A 128 -8.17 -16.11 -28.16
C LEU A 128 -7.45 -17.30 -28.82
N THR A 129 -8.00 -18.51 -28.71
CA THR A 129 -7.40 -19.74 -29.24
C THR A 129 -7.37 -19.80 -30.77
N ARG A 130 -8.25 -19.05 -31.45
CA ARG A 130 -8.28 -18.96 -32.93
C ARG A 130 -7.24 -18.00 -33.50
N THR A 131 -6.69 -17.09 -32.69
CA THR A 131 -5.68 -16.13 -33.16
C THR A 131 -4.35 -16.79 -33.52
N ALA A 132 -3.50 -16.10 -34.28
CA ALA A 132 -2.19 -16.61 -34.64
C ALA A 132 -1.27 -16.73 -33.42
N THR A 133 -1.30 -15.70 -32.57
CA THR A 133 -0.48 -15.68 -31.34
C THR A 133 -1.00 -16.70 -30.32
N GLY A 134 -2.32 -16.82 -30.13
CA GLY A 134 -2.91 -17.80 -29.21
C GLY A 134 -2.54 -19.25 -29.59
N LYS A 135 -2.63 -19.62 -30.88
CA LYS A 135 -2.18 -20.94 -31.37
C LYS A 135 -0.70 -21.19 -31.10
N ARG A 136 0.15 -20.18 -31.31
CA ARG A 136 1.59 -20.27 -31.05
C ARG A 136 1.86 -20.48 -29.56
N ILE A 137 1.24 -19.69 -28.67
CA ILE A 137 1.38 -19.79 -27.22
C ILE A 137 0.94 -21.17 -26.73
N LEU A 138 -0.26 -21.62 -27.11
CA LEU A 138 -0.77 -22.94 -26.74
C LEU A 138 0.16 -24.09 -27.19
N LYS A 139 0.76 -23.96 -28.35
CA LYS A 139 1.77 -24.92 -28.82
C LYS A 139 3.03 -24.92 -27.95
N MET A 140 3.50 -23.74 -27.55
CA MET A 140 4.66 -23.58 -26.66
C MET A 140 4.39 -24.16 -25.28
N VAL A 141 3.25 -23.80 -24.66
CA VAL A 141 2.84 -24.31 -23.34
C VAL A 141 2.71 -25.85 -23.36
N LYS A 142 2.07 -26.42 -24.38
CA LYS A 142 2.00 -27.89 -24.57
C LYS A 142 3.36 -28.56 -24.74
N ALA A 143 4.36 -27.83 -25.20
CA ALA A 143 5.75 -28.31 -25.33
C ALA A 143 6.58 -28.09 -24.04
N GLY A 144 5.95 -27.68 -22.93
CA GLY A 144 6.65 -27.43 -21.66
C GLY A 144 7.44 -26.11 -21.63
N LYS A 145 7.18 -25.15 -22.53
CA LYS A 145 7.94 -23.92 -22.71
C LYS A 145 7.22 -22.71 -22.04
N GLY A 146 6.59 -22.92 -20.89
CA GLY A 146 5.86 -21.86 -20.15
C GLY A 146 6.76 -20.66 -19.80
N GLN A 147 7.99 -20.92 -19.36
CA GLN A 147 8.94 -19.86 -19.03
C GLN A 147 9.33 -19.02 -20.27
N GLU A 148 9.54 -19.64 -21.43
CA GLU A 148 9.80 -18.88 -22.66
C GLU A 148 8.59 -18.01 -23.07
N VAL A 149 7.37 -18.48 -22.80
CA VAL A 149 6.15 -17.70 -23.03
C VAL A 149 6.11 -16.51 -22.07
N PHE A 150 6.36 -16.72 -20.78
CA PHE A 150 6.42 -15.65 -19.78
C PHE A 150 7.42 -14.56 -20.18
N LEU A 151 8.68 -14.91 -20.49
CA LEU A 151 9.69 -13.93 -20.90
C LEU A 151 9.26 -13.11 -22.13
N LYS A 152 8.49 -13.71 -23.05
CA LYS A 152 7.92 -12.98 -24.20
C LYS A 152 6.81 -12.02 -23.79
N PHE A 153 5.99 -12.37 -22.80
CA PHE A 153 4.98 -11.44 -22.27
C PHE A 153 5.63 -10.26 -21.56
N ILE A 154 6.60 -10.51 -20.69
CA ILE A 154 7.36 -9.44 -20.01
C ILE A 154 8.10 -8.56 -21.03
N GLY A 155 8.72 -9.15 -22.05
CA GLY A 155 9.35 -8.39 -23.13
C GLY A 155 8.35 -7.47 -23.85
N ALA A 156 7.14 -7.96 -24.13
CA ALA A 156 6.07 -7.16 -24.74
C ALA A 156 5.64 -5.98 -23.84
N ILE A 157 5.54 -6.21 -22.53
CA ILE A 157 5.21 -5.16 -21.55
C ILE A 157 6.34 -4.12 -21.50
N ASN A 158 7.60 -4.56 -21.34
CA ASN A 158 8.77 -3.66 -21.25
C ASN A 158 8.98 -2.83 -22.51
N GLU A 159 8.60 -3.37 -23.68
CA GLU A 159 8.67 -2.68 -24.97
C GLU A 159 7.43 -1.81 -25.26
N GLY A 160 6.37 -1.90 -24.45
CA GLY A 160 5.08 -1.24 -24.72
C GLY A 160 4.39 -1.75 -25.98
N LYS A 161 4.61 -3.03 -26.36
CA LYS A 161 4.11 -3.62 -27.61
C LYS A 161 3.22 -4.83 -27.33
N PRO A 162 1.90 -4.64 -27.20
CA PRO A 162 0.98 -5.74 -26.93
C PRO A 162 0.92 -6.74 -28.10
N TYR A 163 0.49 -7.96 -27.81
CA TYR A 163 0.02 -8.86 -28.85
C TYR A 163 -1.37 -8.41 -29.31
N GLU A 164 -1.43 -7.65 -30.39
CA GLU A 164 -2.64 -7.01 -30.92
C GLU A 164 -3.83 -7.98 -31.06
N ASP A 165 -3.56 -9.21 -31.54
CA ASP A 165 -4.58 -10.24 -31.75
C ASP A 165 -5.07 -10.90 -30.44
N LEU A 166 -4.47 -10.60 -29.29
CA LEU A 166 -4.89 -11.04 -27.95
C LEU A 166 -5.39 -9.89 -27.07
N ASN A 167 -5.04 -8.64 -27.38
CA ASN A 167 -5.31 -7.47 -26.54
C ASN A 167 -6.37 -6.52 -27.15
N GLY A 168 -7.28 -7.06 -27.97
CA GLY A 168 -8.36 -6.28 -28.58
C GLY A 168 -9.35 -5.71 -27.55
N ASP A 169 -10.03 -4.64 -27.92
CA ASP A 169 -10.98 -3.92 -27.05
C ASP A 169 -12.06 -4.81 -26.45
N ASP A 170 -12.60 -5.76 -27.20
CA ASP A 170 -13.64 -6.68 -26.72
C ASP A 170 -13.09 -7.61 -25.61
N THR A 171 -11.85 -8.07 -25.76
CA THR A 171 -11.16 -8.87 -24.72
C THR A 171 -10.96 -8.04 -23.46
N ARG A 172 -10.37 -6.84 -23.59
CA ARG A 172 -10.14 -5.92 -22.46
C ARG A 172 -11.45 -5.60 -21.72
N ARG A 173 -12.53 -5.25 -22.44
CA ARG A 173 -13.85 -4.96 -21.85
C ARG A 173 -14.45 -6.16 -21.14
N SER A 174 -14.35 -7.34 -21.75
CA SER A 174 -14.91 -8.56 -21.17
C SER A 174 -14.21 -8.95 -19.87
N VAL A 175 -12.87 -8.94 -19.85
CA VAL A 175 -12.10 -9.24 -18.63
C VAL A 175 -12.35 -8.19 -17.53
N TRP A 176 -12.36 -6.90 -17.90
CA TRP A 176 -12.66 -5.84 -16.95
C TRP A 176 -14.06 -5.97 -16.35
N SER A 177 -15.06 -6.31 -17.17
CA SER A 177 -16.43 -6.55 -16.71
C SER A 177 -16.50 -7.70 -15.69
N ASP A 178 -15.74 -8.78 -15.90
CA ASP A 178 -15.66 -9.90 -14.97
C ASP A 178 -15.02 -9.47 -13.64
N MET A 179 -13.86 -8.77 -13.70
CA MET A 179 -13.17 -8.23 -12.51
C MET A 179 -14.11 -7.34 -11.69
N VAL A 180 -14.77 -6.37 -12.34
CA VAL A 180 -15.76 -5.48 -11.71
C VAL A 180 -16.90 -6.27 -11.07
N SER A 181 -17.47 -7.23 -11.79
CA SER A 181 -18.59 -8.06 -11.30
C SER A 181 -18.17 -8.89 -10.07
N ILE A 182 -16.98 -9.47 -10.08
CA ILE A 182 -16.46 -10.21 -8.93
C ILE A 182 -16.26 -9.26 -7.74
N THR A 183 -15.62 -8.12 -7.93
CA THR A 183 -15.38 -7.12 -6.89
C THR A 183 -16.70 -6.65 -6.25
N GLU A 184 -17.72 -6.35 -7.04
CA GLU A 184 -19.03 -5.92 -6.55
C GLU A 184 -19.71 -6.98 -5.66
N ARG A 185 -19.65 -8.25 -6.05
CA ARG A 185 -20.21 -9.34 -5.23
C ARG A 185 -19.58 -9.46 -3.85
N HIS A 186 -18.34 -9.02 -3.70
CA HIS A 186 -17.61 -9.10 -2.44
C HIS A 186 -17.73 -7.85 -1.57
N ASN A 187 -18.24 -6.74 -2.10
CA ASN A 187 -18.42 -5.50 -1.34
C ASN A 187 -19.60 -5.60 -0.36
N ALA A 188 -19.29 -5.53 0.94
CA ALA A 188 -20.27 -5.61 2.02
C ALA A 188 -19.98 -4.50 3.05
N PRO A 189 -20.39 -3.23 2.78
CA PRO A 189 -20.10 -2.09 3.63
C PRO A 189 -20.42 -2.34 5.11
N GLY A 190 -19.53 -1.91 6.01
CA GLY A 190 -19.57 -2.18 7.44
C GLY A 190 -18.99 -3.54 7.86
N ARG A 191 -18.65 -4.43 6.92
CA ARG A 191 -18.07 -5.75 7.19
C ARG A 191 -16.77 -5.99 6.42
N PHE A 192 -16.79 -5.73 5.13
CA PHE A 192 -15.65 -5.86 4.24
C PHE A 192 -15.83 -4.96 3.02
N THR A 193 -14.82 -4.16 2.71
CA THR A 193 -14.83 -3.29 1.54
C THR A 193 -13.91 -3.85 0.46
N SER A 194 -14.46 -4.14 -0.74
CA SER A 194 -13.67 -4.43 -1.93
C SER A 194 -13.66 -3.20 -2.83
N PHE A 195 -12.48 -2.74 -3.25
CA PHE A 195 -12.35 -1.66 -4.21
C PHE A 195 -12.15 -2.19 -5.62
N ILE A 196 -12.68 -1.48 -6.60
CA ILE A 196 -12.40 -1.73 -8.02
C ILE A 196 -11.08 -1.05 -8.33
N GLY A 197 -10.10 -1.81 -8.80
CA GLY A 197 -8.77 -1.30 -9.08
C GLY A 197 -8.02 -2.16 -10.10
N TRP A 198 -6.83 -1.70 -10.46
CA TRP A 198 -5.88 -2.37 -11.34
C TRP A 198 -4.48 -1.81 -11.12
N GLU A 199 -3.46 -2.45 -11.68
CA GLU A 199 -2.13 -1.90 -11.73
C GLU A 199 -1.78 -1.43 -13.14
N TRP A 200 -1.26 -0.21 -13.23
CA TRP A 200 -0.58 0.34 -14.40
C TRP A 200 0.91 0.02 -14.28
N THR A 201 1.43 -0.84 -15.18
CA THR A 201 2.73 -1.49 -15.06
C THR A 201 3.74 -0.87 -16.02
N SER A 202 4.17 0.34 -15.73
CA SER A 202 5.20 1.01 -16.53
C SER A 202 6.59 0.58 -16.12
N THR A 203 7.39 0.08 -17.08
CA THR A 203 8.77 -0.40 -16.86
C THR A 203 9.75 0.21 -17.87
N PRO A 204 9.92 1.55 -17.90
CA PRO A 204 10.81 2.19 -18.86
C PRO A 204 12.27 1.74 -18.64
N GLY A 205 12.82 1.04 -19.65
CA GLY A 205 14.18 0.49 -19.57
C GLY A 205 14.37 -0.56 -18.46
N GLY A 206 13.32 -1.32 -18.12
CA GLY A 206 13.34 -2.34 -17.07
C GLY A 206 13.25 -1.79 -15.64
N LYS A 207 12.97 -0.51 -15.46
CA LYS A 207 12.89 0.15 -14.15
C LYS A 207 11.45 0.24 -13.69
N ASN A 208 11.19 -0.09 -12.41
CA ASN A 208 9.84 -0.09 -11.87
C ASN A 208 9.29 1.33 -11.73
N LEU A 209 8.21 1.61 -12.44
CA LEU A 209 7.49 2.89 -12.34
C LEU A 209 5.98 2.67 -12.20
N HIS A 210 5.60 1.58 -11.54
CA HIS A 210 4.24 1.07 -11.43
C HIS A 210 3.35 1.90 -10.50
N ARG A 211 2.02 1.87 -10.73
CA ARG A 211 1.00 2.44 -9.85
C ARG A 211 -0.19 1.50 -9.72
N VAL A 212 -0.60 1.23 -8.51
CA VAL A 212 -1.94 0.72 -8.26
C VAL A 212 -2.94 1.86 -8.39
N VAL A 213 -3.97 1.68 -9.21
CA VAL A 213 -5.06 2.64 -9.38
C VAL A 213 -6.35 2.01 -8.87
N PHE A 214 -7.09 2.72 -8.01
CA PHE A 214 -8.39 2.26 -7.55
C PHE A 214 -9.39 3.40 -7.36
N MET A 215 -10.68 3.06 -7.22
CA MET A 215 -11.79 4.01 -7.19
C MET A 215 -12.83 3.64 -6.12
N PRO A 216 -13.53 4.63 -5.51
CA PRO A 216 -14.59 4.39 -4.53
C PRO A 216 -15.95 4.11 -5.16
N GLN A 217 -16.17 4.45 -6.43
CA GLN A 217 -17.45 4.21 -7.10
C GLN A 217 -17.64 2.73 -7.44
N GLY A 218 -18.89 2.37 -7.73
CA GLY A 218 -19.28 1.01 -8.07
C GLY A 218 -19.20 0.68 -9.56
N GLY A 219 -19.65 -0.55 -9.88
CA GLY A 219 -19.56 -1.12 -11.22
C GLY A 219 -20.23 -0.31 -12.32
N GLU A 220 -21.30 0.45 -12.00
CA GLU A 220 -21.98 1.32 -12.99
C GLU A 220 -21.04 2.41 -13.55
N VAL A 221 -20.13 2.91 -12.73
CA VAL A 221 -19.12 3.90 -13.15
C VAL A 221 -17.97 3.19 -13.85
N ALA A 222 -17.48 2.09 -13.27
CA ALA A 222 -16.35 1.31 -13.81
C ALA A 222 -16.64 0.73 -15.20
N ALA A 223 -17.89 0.41 -15.52
CA ALA A 223 -18.30 -0.08 -16.84
C ALA A 223 -18.14 0.95 -17.98
N LYS A 224 -17.91 2.23 -17.66
CA LYS A 224 -17.78 3.31 -18.66
C LYS A 224 -16.37 3.46 -19.24
N PHE A 225 -15.40 2.70 -18.75
CA PHE A 225 -14.02 2.71 -19.21
C PHE A 225 -13.39 1.31 -19.12
N VAL A 226 -12.20 1.17 -19.64
CA VAL A 226 -11.29 0.04 -19.39
C VAL A 226 -10.02 0.58 -18.72
N PRO A 227 -9.30 -0.22 -17.95
CA PRO A 227 -8.02 0.19 -17.34
C PRO A 227 -7.04 0.77 -18.35
N TYR A 228 -6.41 1.89 -17.97
CA TYR A 228 -5.26 2.44 -18.68
C TYR A 228 -4.05 1.58 -18.39
N SER A 229 -3.27 1.28 -19.40
CA SER A 229 -2.14 0.36 -19.33
C SER A 229 -0.84 1.03 -19.83
N SER A 230 0.30 0.42 -19.57
CA SER A 230 1.58 0.87 -20.13
C SER A 230 1.66 0.71 -21.64
N PHE A 231 0.76 -0.07 -22.24
CA PHE A 231 0.61 -0.12 -23.71
C PHE A 231 -0.03 1.15 -24.28
N ASP A 232 -0.81 1.87 -23.47
CA ASP A 232 -1.36 3.17 -23.85
C ASP A 232 -0.29 4.27 -23.71
N SER A 233 0.47 4.30 -22.60
CA SER A 233 1.71 5.09 -22.42
C SER A 233 2.48 4.60 -21.20
N MET A 234 3.81 4.71 -21.21
CA MET A 234 4.71 4.44 -20.08
C MET A 234 4.98 5.68 -19.22
N LYS A 235 4.41 6.87 -19.55
CA LYS A 235 4.64 8.12 -18.82
C LYS A 235 3.58 8.32 -17.73
N PRO A 236 3.97 8.62 -16.48
CA PRO A 236 3.03 8.92 -15.40
C PRO A 236 2.13 10.12 -15.72
N GLU A 237 2.66 11.12 -16.43
CA GLU A 237 1.91 12.31 -16.82
C GLU A 237 0.72 11.98 -17.72
N ASP A 238 0.88 11.01 -18.62
CA ASP A 238 -0.19 10.56 -19.51
C ASP A 238 -1.24 9.73 -18.73
N LEU A 239 -0.81 8.94 -17.74
CA LEU A 239 -1.75 8.29 -16.81
C LEU A 239 -2.57 9.35 -16.07
N TRP A 240 -1.95 10.40 -15.51
CA TRP A 240 -2.69 11.44 -14.79
C TRP A 240 -3.64 12.21 -15.71
N ALA A 241 -3.25 12.49 -16.95
CA ALA A 241 -4.13 13.10 -17.94
C ALA A 241 -5.34 12.22 -18.24
N TRP A 242 -5.13 10.91 -18.41
CA TRP A 242 -6.22 9.95 -18.60
C TRP A 242 -7.15 9.86 -17.39
N LEU A 243 -6.61 9.88 -16.16
CA LEU A 243 -7.40 9.92 -14.92
C LEU A 243 -8.28 11.16 -14.87
N GLU A 244 -7.74 12.34 -15.24
CA GLU A 244 -8.48 13.60 -15.29
C GLU A 244 -9.63 13.54 -16.31
N GLU A 245 -9.34 13.14 -17.54
CA GLU A 245 -10.32 13.04 -18.61
C GLU A 245 -11.42 12.02 -18.29
N THR A 246 -11.00 10.84 -17.77
CA THR A 246 -11.94 9.78 -17.43
C THR A 246 -12.83 10.17 -16.26
N SER A 247 -12.27 10.87 -15.25
CA SER A 247 -13.05 11.41 -14.14
C SER A 247 -14.10 12.41 -14.63
N ALA A 248 -13.72 13.34 -15.49
CA ALA A 248 -14.64 14.33 -16.05
C ALA A 248 -15.76 13.70 -16.88
N ARG A 249 -15.45 12.67 -17.65
CA ARG A 249 -16.40 11.98 -18.54
C ARG A 249 -17.35 11.02 -17.81
N THR A 250 -16.88 10.34 -16.76
CA THR A 250 -17.60 9.22 -16.14
C THR A 250 -18.17 9.52 -14.76
N GLY A 251 -17.61 10.50 -14.07
CA GLY A 251 -17.85 10.77 -12.65
C GLY A 251 -17.05 9.87 -11.71
N ALA A 252 -16.05 9.14 -12.21
CA ALA A 252 -15.12 8.38 -11.38
C ALA A 252 -14.19 9.31 -10.60
N SER A 253 -13.77 8.88 -9.40
CA SER A 253 -12.65 9.43 -8.66
C SER A 253 -11.58 8.37 -8.55
N PHE A 254 -10.33 8.75 -8.68
CA PHE A 254 -9.23 7.79 -8.63
C PHE A 254 -8.16 8.23 -7.63
N THR A 255 -7.40 7.27 -7.14
CA THR A 255 -6.07 7.47 -6.57
C THR A 255 -5.11 6.51 -7.25
N ALA A 256 -3.88 6.96 -7.50
CA ALA A 256 -2.78 6.15 -8.02
C ALA A 256 -1.71 6.04 -6.93
N ILE A 257 -1.26 4.82 -6.64
CA ILE A 257 -0.28 4.55 -5.57
C ILE A 257 1.03 4.06 -6.18
N PRO A 258 2.07 4.90 -6.22
CA PRO A 258 3.41 4.46 -6.59
C PRO A 258 3.93 3.42 -5.60
N HIS A 259 4.64 2.40 -6.13
CA HIS A 259 5.21 1.35 -5.32
C HIS A 259 6.53 0.83 -5.90
N ASN A 260 7.29 0.07 -5.09
CA ASN A 260 8.61 -0.42 -5.43
C ASN A 260 9.55 0.67 -5.97
N SER A 261 9.55 1.79 -5.32
CA SER A 261 10.47 2.86 -5.67
C SER A 261 11.93 2.42 -5.54
N ASN A 262 12.25 1.51 -4.59
CA ASN A 262 13.57 0.91 -4.37
C ASN A 262 14.20 0.23 -5.60
N ILE A 263 13.41 -0.09 -6.62
CA ILE A 263 13.88 -0.67 -7.89
C ILE A 263 13.49 0.18 -9.10
N SER A 264 13.25 1.48 -8.89
CA SER A 264 12.91 2.43 -9.95
C SER A 264 14.11 3.03 -10.67
N GLY A 265 15.33 2.81 -10.15
CA GLY A 265 16.55 3.42 -10.68
C GLY A 265 16.49 4.96 -10.64
N GLY A 266 15.90 5.51 -9.58
CA GLY A 266 15.76 6.94 -9.34
C GLY A 266 14.59 7.61 -10.05
N LEU A 267 13.83 6.89 -10.88
CA LEU A 267 12.77 7.50 -11.68
C LEU A 267 11.51 7.84 -10.87
N MET A 268 11.25 7.10 -9.78
CA MET A 268 10.00 7.28 -9.03
C MET A 268 9.89 8.66 -8.40
N PHE A 269 10.98 9.17 -7.82
CA PHE A 269 11.01 10.46 -7.12
C PHE A 269 12.11 11.38 -7.69
N ASN A 270 12.08 11.59 -9.02
CA ASN A 270 13.05 12.40 -9.71
C ASN A 270 12.75 13.91 -9.53
N ASP A 271 13.73 14.77 -9.80
CA ASP A 271 13.59 16.23 -9.88
C ASP A 271 13.26 16.74 -11.31
N VAL A 272 13.11 15.81 -12.23
CA VAL A 272 12.69 16.04 -13.62
C VAL A 272 11.48 15.17 -13.98
N ASP A 273 10.72 15.59 -14.98
CA ASP A 273 9.62 14.81 -15.56
C ASP A 273 10.13 13.65 -16.46
N SER A 274 9.21 12.89 -17.05
CA SER A 274 9.55 11.76 -17.93
C SER A 274 10.27 12.16 -19.23
N GLU A 275 10.34 13.44 -19.55
CA GLU A 275 11.07 13.99 -20.70
C GLU A 275 12.40 14.68 -20.30
N GLY A 276 12.78 14.59 -19.02
CA GLY A 276 14.01 15.21 -18.48
C GLY A 276 13.90 16.72 -18.27
N ARG A 277 12.69 17.29 -18.26
CA ARG A 277 12.47 18.71 -17.95
C ARG A 277 12.30 18.92 -16.44
N PRO A 278 12.80 20.03 -15.88
CA PRO A 278 12.62 20.32 -14.46
C PRO A 278 11.14 20.31 -14.04
N ILE A 279 10.86 19.78 -12.84
CA ILE A 279 9.52 19.77 -12.23
C ILE A 279 8.98 21.21 -12.15
N THR A 280 7.72 21.38 -12.57
CA THR A 280 6.99 22.65 -12.52
C THR A 280 5.94 22.64 -11.39
N THR A 281 5.42 23.84 -11.06
CA THR A 281 4.28 23.97 -10.12
C THR A 281 3.07 23.16 -10.57
N GLU A 282 2.78 23.13 -11.88
CA GLU A 282 1.65 22.38 -12.44
C GLU A 282 1.85 20.87 -12.31
N TYR A 283 3.03 20.36 -12.68
CA TYR A 283 3.40 18.97 -12.49
C TYR A 283 3.23 18.56 -11.02
N ALA A 284 3.79 19.36 -10.09
CA ALA A 284 3.72 19.05 -8.66
C ALA A 284 2.27 18.99 -8.16
N ARG A 285 1.40 19.91 -8.58
CA ARG A 285 -0.03 19.90 -8.23
C ARG A 285 -0.76 18.70 -8.82
N THR A 286 -0.50 18.36 -10.08
CA THR A 286 -1.10 17.22 -10.76
C THR A 286 -0.70 15.92 -10.08
N ARG A 287 0.58 15.74 -9.77
CA ARG A 287 1.07 14.57 -9.06
C ARG A 287 0.41 14.41 -7.70
N MET A 288 0.39 15.46 -6.88
CA MET A 288 -0.23 15.43 -5.55
C MET A 288 -1.74 15.16 -5.58
N LYS A 289 -2.42 15.54 -6.66
CA LYS A 289 -3.84 15.23 -6.85
C LYS A 289 -4.09 13.74 -7.01
N TRP A 290 -3.24 13.06 -7.79
CA TRP A 290 -3.45 11.66 -8.18
C TRP A 290 -2.66 10.67 -7.34
N GLU A 291 -1.50 11.09 -6.77
CA GLU A 291 -0.61 10.27 -5.96
C GLU A 291 -0.49 10.81 -4.50
N PRO A 292 -1.61 10.86 -3.74
CA PRO A 292 -1.59 11.39 -2.37
C PRO A 292 -0.87 10.48 -1.38
N VAL A 293 -0.70 9.19 -1.70
CA VAL A 293 -0.03 8.19 -0.87
C VAL A 293 0.93 7.34 -1.71
N ILE A 294 1.92 6.75 -1.05
CA ILE A 294 2.85 5.78 -1.64
C ILE A 294 2.89 4.50 -0.80
N GLU A 295 3.24 3.41 -1.43
CA GLU A 295 3.54 2.14 -0.78
C GLU A 295 5.03 2.08 -0.45
N VAL A 296 5.37 2.07 0.85
CA VAL A 296 6.76 2.08 1.33
C VAL A 296 7.30 0.71 1.67
N THR A 297 6.43 -0.29 1.83
CA THR A 297 6.84 -1.66 2.18
C THR A 297 5.91 -2.68 1.55
N GLN A 298 6.48 -3.73 0.99
CA GLN A 298 5.78 -4.83 0.34
C GLN A 298 6.74 -6.02 0.16
N ILE A 299 6.29 -7.10 -0.48
CA ILE A 299 7.05 -8.34 -0.60
C ILE A 299 8.42 -8.19 -1.29
N LYS A 300 8.57 -7.23 -2.24
CA LYS A 300 9.87 -6.88 -2.86
C LYS A 300 10.64 -5.83 -2.03
N GLY A 301 10.58 -5.93 -0.70
CA GLY A 301 11.37 -5.17 0.25
C GLY A 301 10.76 -3.84 0.69
N ASP A 302 11.51 -3.17 1.53
CA ASP A 302 11.17 -1.87 2.10
C ASP A 302 11.77 -0.73 1.26
N SER A 303 11.01 0.33 1.08
CA SER A 303 11.38 1.53 0.32
C SER A 303 11.42 2.79 1.20
N GLU A 304 11.46 2.63 2.54
CA GLU A 304 11.52 3.79 3.44
C GLU A 304 12.87 4.50 3.31
N THR A 305 13.97 3.78 3.53
CA THR A 305 15.33 4.29 3.34
C THR A 305 16.33 3.16 3.09
N ASP A 306 17.60 3.49 2.86
CA ASP A 306 18.72 2.57 2.67
C ASP A 306 19.97 3.10 3.38
N PRO A 307 20.87 2.23 3.91
CA PRO A 307 22.11 2.66 4.58
C PRO A 307 23.02 3.58 3.76
N ILE A 308 22.95 3.50 2.42
CA ILE A 308 23.71 4.41 1.54
C ILE A 308 23.20 5.85 1.63
N LEU A 309 21.88 6.02 1.84
CA LEU A 309 21.21 7.31 1.91
C LEU A 309 21.11 7.84 3.36
N SER A 310 21.01 6.94 4.34
CA SER A 310 20.87 7.24 5.77
C SER A 310 21.96 6.49 6.58
N PRO A 311 23.24 6.82 6.43
CA PRO A 311 24.35 6.01 6.98
C PRO A 311 24.47 6.05 8.51
N THR A 312 23.78 6.96 9.17
CA THR A 312 23.76 7.07 10.65
C THR A 312 22.50 6.43 11.27
N ASP A 313 21.59 5.90 10.45
CA ASP A 313 20.38 5.24 10.92
C ASP A 313 20.64 3.76 11.19
N GLU A 314 20.58 3.34 12.46
CA GLU A 314 20.80 1.95 12.92
C GLU A 314 19.78 0.95 12.36
N PHE A 315 18.66 1.43 11.75
CA PHE A 315 17.58 0.61 11.22
C PHE A 315 17.31 0.82 9.72
N ALA A 316 18.26 1.41 9.00
CA ALA A 316 18.12 1.69 7.57
C ALA A 316 18.23 0.43 6.70
N ASP A 317 18.75 -0.68 7.20
CA ASP A 317 19.01 -1.93 6.48
C ASP A 317 17.85 -2.94 6.54
N PHE A 318 16.63 -2.45 6.75
CA PHE A 318 15.46 -3.31 6.90
C PHE A 318 14.99 -3.90 5.58
N GLU A 319 14.93 -5.24 5.51
CA GLU A 319 14.36 -6.01 4.38
C GLU A 319 14.77 -5.45 3.00
N PRO A 320 16.07 -5.28 2.70
CA PRO A 320 16.50 -4.73 1.43
C PRO A 320 16.24 -5.72 0.30
N PHE A 321 15.59 -5.27 -0.76
CA PHE A 321 15.45 -6.02 -2.00
C PHE A 321 16.31 -5.36 -3.07
N SER A 322 17.42 -6.00 -3.42
CA SER A 322 18.46 -5.41 -4.28
C SER A 322 18.46 -5.93 -5.72
N HIS A 323 17.52 -6.78 -6.10
CA HIS A 323 17.48 -7.35 -7.45
C HIS A 323 16.87 -6.34 -8.44
N ALA A 324 17.56 -6.08 -9.53
CA ALA A 324 16.96 -5.40 -10.66
C ALA A 324 16.03 -6.36 -11.42
N ILE A 325 14.92 -5.84 -11.96
CA ILE A 325 13.83 -6.65 -12.55
C ILE A 325 13.80 -6.64 -14.08
N ASP A 326 14.76 -5.96 -14.73
CA ASP A 326 14.89 -6.06 -16.19
C ASP A 326 15.42 -7.42 -16.62
N THR A 327 15.13 -7.80 -17.87
CA THR A 327 15.45 -9.15 -18.39
C THR A 327 16.93 -9.50 -18.28
N GLU A 328 17.84 -8.56 -18.58
CA GLU A 328 19.28 -8.78 -18.52
C GLU A 328 19.76 -8.96 -17.08
N SER A 329 19.24 -8.13 -16.16
CA SER A 329 19.57 -8.21 -14.74
C SER A 329 19.04 -9.49 -14.09
N LEU A 330 17.84 -9.95 -14.45
CA LEU A 330 17.30 -11.23 -13.98
C LEU A 330 18.15 -12.42 -14.47
N GLU A 331 18.69 -12.35 -15.70
CA GLU A 331 19.58 -13.39 -16.23
C GLU A 331 20.98 -13.37 -15.60
N THR A 332 21.48 -12.20 -15.22
CA THR A 332 22.85 -12.01 -14.69
C THR A 332 22.92 -11.94 -13.17
N GLY A 333 21.77 -11.74 -12.48
CA GLY A 333 21.72 -11.49 -11.05
C GLY A 333 22.24 -10.10 -10.66
N ALA A 334 22.20 -9.14 -11.58
CA ALA A 334 22.63 -7.77 -11.31
C ALA A 334 21.75 -7.10 -10.26
N LYS A 335 22.37 -6.27 -9.41
CA LYS A 335 21.69 -5.51 -8.37
C LYS A 335 21.18 -4.18 -8.90
N ALA A 336 20.05 -3.73 -8.39
CA ALA A 336 19.54 -2.39 -8.65
C ALA A 336 20.52 -1.34 -8.08
N ALA A 337 20.70 -0.25 -8.82
CA ALA A 337 21.44 0.90 -8.30
C ALA A 337 20.57 1.66 -7.30
N ILE A 338 21.17 2.11 -6.20
CA ILE A 338 20.49 2.86 -5.14
C ILE A 338 20.77 4.36 -5.31
N GLY A 339 19.72 5.15 -5.34
CA GLY A 339 19.80 6.59 -5.43
C GLY A 339 18.68 7.31 -4.66
N PRO A 340 18.81 8.63 -4.44
CA PRO A 340 17.83 9.38 -3.63
C PRO A 340 16.44 9.48 -4.28
N GLY A 341 16.28 9.08 -5.55
CA GLY A 341 14.97 8.97 -6.21
C GLY A 341 14.27 7.63 -6.01
N ASP A 342 14.87 6.70 -5.25
CA ASP A 342 14.39 5.35 -5.05
C ASP A 342 13.71 5.13 -3.68
N PHE A 343 13.89 6.04 -2.71
CA PHE A 343 13.43 5.83 -1.34
C PHE A 343 12.59 6.99 -0.82
N ALA A 344 11.58 6.65 -0.02
CA ALA A 344 10.55 7.57 0.47
C ALA A 344 11.14 8.72 1.31
N ARG A 345 12.05 8.44 2.26
CA ARG A 345 12.63 9.46 3.13
C ARG A 345 13.42 10.51 2.33
N ALA A 346 14.26 10.06 1.40
CA ALA A 346 14.98 10.97 0.51
C ALA A 346 14.02 11.76 -0.40
N ALA A 347 12.92 11.15 -0.86
CA ALA A 347 11.89 11.82 -1.65
C ALA A 347 11.15 12.91 -0.85
N LEU A 348 10.84 12.67 0.44
CA LEU A 348 10.25 13.68 1.32
C LEU A 348 11.16 14.92 1.44
N GLY A 349 12.49 14.71 1.64
CA GLY A 349 13.48 15.78 1.65
C GLY A 349 13.55 16.54 0.33
N ARG A 350 13.65 15.82 -0.79
CA ARG A 350 13.60 16.41 -2.15
C ARG A 350 12.31 17.18 -2.38
N GLY A 351 11.18 16.72 -1.84
CA GLY A 351 9.91 17.42 -1.89
C GLY A 351 9.95 18.80 -1.25
N LEU A 352 10.63 18.95 -0.09
CA LEU A 352 10.87 20.26 0.54
C LEU A 352 11.73 21.17 -0.34
N GLU A 353 12.80 20.62 -0.94
CA GLU A 353 13.68 21.38 -1.86
C GLU A 353 12.92 21.86 -3.10
N LEU A 354 12.08 21.01 -3.68
CA LEU A 354 11.25 21.37 -4.81
C LEU A 354 10.19 22.41 -4.43
N GLU A 355 9.56 22.27 -3.26
CA GLU A 355 8.60 23.28 -2.76
C GLU A 355 9.26 24.65 -2.62
N ALA A 356 10.48 24.72 -2.13
CA ALA A 356 11.23 25.98 -2.05
C ALA A 356 11.50 26.59 -3.45
N LYS A 357 11.69 25.76 -4.48
CA LYS A 357 11.98 26.19 -5.86
C LYS A 357 10.73 26.55 -6.67
N VAL A 358 9.67 25.73 -6.60
CA VAL A 358 8.49 25.84 -7.47
C VAL A 358 7.19 26.16 -6.72
N GLY A 359 7.25 26.29 -5.38
CA GLY A 359 6.12 26.69 -4.55
C GLY A 359 5.12 25.60 -4.21
N VAL A 360 5.34 24.35 -4.68
CA VAL A 360 4.50 23.17 -4.38
C VAL A 360 5.40 21.94 -4.22
N ASN A 361 5.14 21.15 -3.18
CA ASN A 361 5.84 19.90 -2.92
C ASN A 361 5.20 18.75 -3.71
N PRO A 362 5.87 18.14 -4.70
CA PRO A 362 5.32 17.02 -5.46
C PRO A 362 5.35 15.69 -4.69
N TYR A 363 6.02 15.63 -3.56
CA TYR A 363 6.26 14.44 -2.73
C TYR A 363 5.67 14.56 -1.32
N LYS A 364 4.58 15.31 -1.19
CA LYS A 364 3.84 15.50 0.06
C LYS A 364 2.82 14.38 0.28
N PHE A 365 3.28 13.14 0.24
CA PHE A 365 2.47 11.94 0.27
C PHE A 365 2.33 11.35 1.68
N GLY A 366 1.29 10.53 1.90
CA GLY A 366 1.18 9.60 3.01
C GLY A 366 1.86 8.26 2.69
N MET A 367 2.06 7.41 3.69
CA MET A 367 2.74 6.11 3.56
C MET A 367 1.79 4.97 3.90
N ILE A 368 1.80 3.91 3.10
CA ILE A 368 1.10 2.65 3.35
C ILE A 368 2.00 1.46 3.07
N GLY A 369 1.60 0.28 3.57
CA GLY A 369 2.14 -1.01 3.15
C GLY A 369 1.09 -1.80 2.39
N SER A 370 1.53 -2.75 1.58
CA SER A 370 0.67 -3.70 0.85
C SER A 370 1.42 -5.00 0.60
N THR A 371 0.76 -5.99 -0.02
CA THR A 371 1.44 -7.27 -0.24
C THR A 371 2.21 -7.34 -1.55
N ASP A 372 1.64 -6.90 -2.64
CA ASP A 372 2.13 -7.21 -4.00
C ASP A 372 2.32 -8.74 -4.21
N SER A 373 1.55 -9.55 -3.49
CA SER A 373 1.60 -10.99 -3.62
C SER A 373 0.94 -11.44 -4.92
N HIS A 374 1.56 -12.40 -5.60
CA HIS A 374 1.06 -12.95 -6.87
C HIS A 374 0.41 -14.33 -6.69
N THR A 375 0.13 -14.68 -5.45
CA THR A 375 -0.50 -15.97 -5.09
C THR A 375 -2.02 -15.90 -5.02
N GLY A 376 -2.60 -14.69 -5.04
CA GLY A 376 -3.99 -14.44 -4.67
C GLY A 376 -4.24 -14.45 -3.15
N MET A 377 -3.16 -14.47 -2.35
CA MET A 377 -3.22 -14.57 -0.89
C MET A 377 -2.62 -13.33 -0.26
N SER A 378 -3.47 -12.43 0.24
CA SER A 378 -3.09 -11.18 0.91
C SER A 378 -2.60 -11.43 2.34
N SER A 379 -1.52 -12.20 2.50
CA SER A 379 -0.88 -12.48 3.79
C SER A 379 0.40 -11.67 3.97
N ALA A 380 0.49 -10.98 5.10
CA ALA A 380 1.70 -10.31 5.57
C ALA A 380 2.15 -10.92 6.92
N GLU A 381 1.92 -12.22 7.10
CA GLU A 381 2.22 -12.97 8.32
C GLU A 381 3.45 -13.84 8.09
N GLU A 382 4.53 -13.65 8.85
CA GLU A 382 5.78 -14.39 8.71
C GLU A 382 5.61 -15.91 8.82
N ASN A 383 4.71 -16.37 9.70
CA ASN A 383 4.39 -17.79 9.89
C ASN A 383 3.35 -18.32 8.91
N ASN A 384 2.84 -17.49 8.03
CA ASN A 384 1.84 -17.80 7.01
C ASN A 384 2.23 -17.19 5.65
N PHE A 385 3.54 -17.22 5.38
CA PHE A 385 4.13 -16.72 4.14
C PHE A 385 3.84 -17.68 2.98
N HIS A 386 3.33 -17.14 1.88
CA HIS A 386 2.94 -17.92 0.70
C HIS A 386 3.80 -17.63 -0.53
N GLY A 387 4.97 -17.00 -0.34
CA GLY A 387 5.85 -16.58 -1.44
C GLY A 387 5.37 -15.34 -2.18
N LYS A 388 6.25 -14.78 -2.99
CA LYS A 388 5.91 -13.73 -3.98
C LYS A 388 5.04 -14.31 -5.08
N THR A 389 5.41 -15.49 -5.58
CA THR A 389 4.68 -16.24 -6.59
C THR A 389 4.17 -17.55 -6.02
N ALA A 390 3.22 -18.19 -6.70
CA ALA A 390 2.71 -19.47 -6.23
C ALA A 390 3.80 -20.57 -6.25
N PHE A 391 4.79 -20.46 -7.15
CA PHE A 391 5.90 -21.39 -7.23
C PHE A 391 6.79 -21.38 -5.99
N ASP A 392 7.17 -20.20 -5.48
CA ASP A 392 8.09 -20.05 -4.34
C ASP A 392 7.41 -20.13 -2.96
N SER A 393 6.17 -20.61 -2.93
CA SER A 393 5.35 -20.78 -1.72
C SER A 393 5.71 -21.96 -0.82
N THR A 394 6.63 -22.81 -1.24
CA THR A 394 7.07 -23.94 -0.42
C THR A 394 8.47 -23.72 0.12
N PRO A 395 8.80 -24.21 1.34
CA PRO A 395 10.12 -24.02 1.93
C PRO A 395 11.30 -24.38 0.99
N ALA A 396 11.19 -25.48 0.26
CA ALA A 396 12.23 -25.91 -0.67
C ALA A 396 12.38 -24.95 -1.86
N ASN A 397 11.27 -24.43 -2.39
CA ASN A 397 11.30 -23.50 -3.52
C ASN A 397 11.72 -22.09 -3.08
N THR A 398 11.38 -21.67 -1.85
CA THR A 398 11.83 -20.39 -1.29
C THR A 398 13.35 -20.28 -1.26
N PHE A 399 14.07 -21.34 -0.84
CA PHE A 399 15.53 -21.42 -0.91
C PHE A 399 16.06 -21.95 -2.27
N GLY A 400 15.18 -22.31 -3.18
CA GLY A 400 15.50 -22.84 -4.49
C GLY A 400 16.03 -21.78 -5.45
N THR A 401 16.16 -22.19 -6.71
CA THR A 401 16.54 -21.29 -7.80
C THR A 401 15.30 -20.87 -8.58
N PHE A 402 15.06 -19.58 -8.66
CA PHE A 402 13.99 -18.97 -9.43
C PHE A 402 14.57 -17.99 -10.45
N ILE A 403 14.23 -18.15 -11.74
CA ILE A 403 14.74 -17.33 -12.85
C ILE A 403 16.30 -17.22 -12.83
N GLY A 404 16.99 -18.32 -12.49
CA GLY A 404 18.46 -18.35 -12.43
C GLY A 404 19.07 -17.84 -11.12
N ILE A 405 18.31 -17.21 -10.22
CA ILE A 405 18.77 -16.65 -8.94
C ILE A 405 18.44 -17.65 -7.83
N LYS A 406 19.49 -18.12 -7.12
CA LYS A 406 19.34 -19.01 -5.96
C LYS A 406 18.88 -18.19 -4.74
N GLY A 407 17.86 -18.69 -4.02
CA GLY A 407 17.35 -18.04 -2.80
C GLY A 407 16.48 -16.81 -3.06
N PHE A 408 16.09 -16.56 -4.30
CA PHE A 408 15.28 -15.39 -4.66
C PHE A 408 14.00 -15.26 -3.81
N GLY A 409 13.31 -16.37 -3.53
CA GLY A 409 12.13 -16.35 -2.65
C GLY A 409 12.46 -16.04 -1.18
N ALA A 410 13.67 -16.35 -0.73
CA ALA A 410 14.13 -16.04 0.63
C ALA A 410 14.59 -14.59 0.80
N ASP A 411 14.93 -13.90 -0.30
CA ASP A 411 15.22 -12.47 -0.33
C ASP A 411 13.94 -11.60 -0.28
N MET A 412 12.76 -12.21 -0.44
CA MET A 412 11.48 -11.51 -0.31
C MET A 412 11.14 -11.27 1.17
N SER A 413 10.45 -10.16 1.49
CA SER A 413 9.82 -9.96 2.80
C SER A 413 8.47 -10.69 2.88
N ALA A 414 7.88 -10.81 4.07
CA ALA A 414 6.52 -11.35 4.20
C ALA A 414 5.43 -10.40 3.72
N SER A 415 5.75 -9.19 3.45
CA SER A 415 4.90 -8.13 2.87
C SER A 415 4.61 -6.96 3.83
N GLY A 416 3.69 -6.08 3.40
CA GLY A 416 3.19 -4.96 4.18
C GLY A 416 1.67 -4.94 4.26
N MET A 417 1.14 -4.01 5.05
CA MET A 417 -0.29 -3.78 5.25
C MET A 417 -0.59 -2.30 5.44
N ALA A 418 -1.74 -1.85 4.94
CA ALA A 418 -2.24 -0.50 5.19
C ALA A 418 -3.11 -0.46 6.45
N GLY A 419 -2.78 0.44 7.37
CA GLY A 419 -3.65 0.87 8.45
C GLY A 419 -4.34 2.19 8.06
N VAL A 420 -5.67 2.22 8.08
CA VAL A 420 -6.48 3.36 7.61
C VAL A 420 -7.40 3.85 8.72
N TRP A 421 -7.20 5.06 9.19
CA TRP A 421 -8.09 5.70 10.15
C TRP A 421 -9.30 6.29 9.43
N ALA A 422 -10.46 5.69 9.62
CA ALA A 422 -11.69 6.11 8.97
C ALA A 422 -12.90 6.02 9.89
N GLU A 423 -13.98 6.73 9.54
CA GLU A 423 -15.24 6.74 10.31
C GLU A 423 -16.02 5.43 10.16
N ALA A 424 -15.86 4.76 9.01
CA ALA A 424 -16.60 3.53 8.69
C ALA A 424 -15.87 2.66 7.67
N ASN A 425 -16.10 1.34 7.72
CA ASN A 425 -15.64 0.41 6.70
C ASN A 425 -16.55 0.46 5.47
N ASN A 426 -16.33 1.43 4.61
CA ASN A 426 -16.94 1.52 3.28
C ASN A 426 -16.03 2.28 2.32
N ARG A 427 -16.27 2.15 1.02
CA ARG A 427 -15.43 2.75 -0.03
C ARG A 427 -15.23 4.24 0.15
N ALA A 428 -16.30 4.98 0.47
CA ALA A 428 -16.23 6.44 0.56
C ALA A 428 -15.36 6.91 1.74
N ALA A 429 -15.58 6.35 2.94
CA ALA A 429 -14.84 6.74 4.15
C ALA A 429 -13.37 6.32 4.09
N LEU A 430 -13.07 5.10 3.60
CA LEU A 430 -11.70 4.64 3.42
C LEU A 430 -10.97 5.45 2.34
N PHE A 431 -11.59 5.67 1.18
CA PHE A 431 -11.00 6.46 0.09
C PHE A 431 -10.69 7.89 0.54
N ASP A 432 -11.60 8.53 1.28
CA ASP A 432 -11.39 9.85 1.84
C ASP A 432 -10.21 9.88 2.83
N ALA A 433 -10.00 8.81 3.62
CA ALA A 433 -8.83 8.69 4.49
C ALA A 433 -7.51 8.60 3.70
N PHE A 434 -7.48 7.89 2.58
CA PHE A 434 -6.32 7.90 1.66
C PHE A 434 -6.05 9.31 1.13
N LEU A 435 -7.08 10.05 0.71
CA LEU A 435 -6.92 11.43 0.22
C LEU A 435 -6.43 12.39 1.31
N ARG A 436 -6.89 12.21 2.57
CA ARG A 436 -6.40 12.99 3.73
C ARG A 436 -5.04 12.50 4.22
N LYS A 437 -4.54 11.36 3.72
CA LYS A 437 -3.30 10.73 4.19
C LYS A 437 -3.33 10.31 5.67
N GLU A 438 -4.51 10.08 6.21
CA GLU A 438 -4.68 9.57 7.56
C GLU A 438 -4.58 8.04 7.57
N VAL A 439 -3.46 7.60 7.03
CA VAL A 439 -3.09 6.22 6.76
C VAL A 439 -1.64 5.98 7.20
N TYR A 440 -1.27 4.72 7.39
CA TYR A 440 0.09 4.36 7.75
C TYR A 440 0.43 2.94 7.29
N ALA A 441 1.73 2.67 7.16
CA ALA A 441 2.25 1.35 6.81
C ALA A 441 2.54 0.52 8.05
N THR A 442 2.34 -0.80 7.97
CA THR A 442 3.04 -1.77 8.80
C THR A 442 3.70 -2.81 7.92
N THR A 443 4.70 -3.49 8.44
CA THR A 443 5.39 -4.59 7.74
C THR A 443 4.69 -5.95 7.93
N GLY A 444 3.43 -5.94 8.42
CA GLY A 444 2.58 -7.10 8.63
C GLY A 444 1.80 -7.07 9.95
N PRO A 445 2.46 -6.91 11.09
CA PRO A 445 1.77 -6.83 12.37
C PRO A 445 0.82 -5.63 12.47
N ARG A 446 -0.33 -5.82 13.09
CA ARG A 446 -1.35 -4.78 13.24
C ARG A 446 -1.03 -3.83 14.41
N ILE A 447 0.15 -3.20 14.36
CA ILE A 447 0.55 -2.16 15.30
C ILE A 447 -0.37 -0.96 15.07
N ARG A 448 -1.08 -0.50 16.11
CA ARG A 448 -1.90 0.71 16.00
C ARG A 448 -1.06 1.92 16.35
N VAL A 449 -1.04 2.89 15.44
CA VAL A 449 -0.23 4.11 15.59
C VAL A 449 -1.13 5.34 15.47
N ARG A 450 -0.98 6.28 16.39
CA ARG A 450 -1.52 7.64 16.30
C ARG A 450 -0.39 8.63 16.37
N LEU A 451 -0.45 9.62 15.52
CA LEU A 451 0.43 10.79 15.52
C LEU A 451 -0.42 12.03 15.30
N PHE A 452 -0.34 12.96 16.25
CA PHE A 452 -0.89 14.30 16.12
C PHE A 452 0.18 15.34 16.34
N GLY A 453 0.22 16.39 15.53
CA GLY A 453 1.11 17.53 15.68
C GLY A 453 0.33 18.78 16.07
N GLY A 454 0.83 19.54 17.01
CA GLY A 454 0.20 20.74 17.52
C GLY A 454 1.17 21.66 18.26
N TRP A 455 0.65 22.63 18.98
CA TRP A 455 1.48 23.61 19.69
C TRP A 455 1.36 23.51 21.20
N ASP A 456 0.25 22.96 21.72
CA ASP A 456 -0.15 23.09 23.12
C ASP A 456 -0.37 21.76 23.86
N TYR A 457 0.03 20.63 23.28
CA TYR A 457 -0.04 19.33 23.98
C TYR A 457 0.80 19.36 25.26
N SER A 458 0.25 18.84 26.35
CA SER A 458 0.93 18.63 27.61
C SER A 458 1.48 17.20 27.73
N SER A 459 2.46 16.97 28.59
CA SER A 459 2.99 15.62 28.84
C SER A 459 1.91 14.65 29.36
N ASP A 460 0.89 15.18 30.04
CA ASP A 460 -0.18 14.38 30.64
C ASP A 460 -1.16 13.83 29.57
N ASP A 461 -1.29 14.51 28.42
CA ASP A 461 -2.18 14.12 27.33
C ASP A 461 -1.87 12.71 26.79
N ALA A 462 -0.60 12.27 26.87
CA ALA A 462 -0.17 10.94 26.44
C ALA A 462 -0.75 9.80 27.28
N GLY A 463 -1.22 10.08 28.50
CA GLY A 463 -1.85 9.13 29.42
C GLY A 463 -3.38 9.13 29.37
N GLU A 464 -3.98 10.06 28.64
CA GLU A 464 -5.43 10.25 28.65
C GLU A 464 -6.16 9.20 27.79
N LYS A 465 -7.34 8.76 28.26
CA LYS A 465 -8.18 7.77 27.57
C LYS A 465 -8.79 8.30 26.27
N ASN A 466 -9.02 9.59 26.19
CA ASN A 466 -9.57 10.30 25.04
C ASN A 466 -8.48 10.99 24.20
N LEU A 467 -7.29 10.38 24.15
CA LEU A 467 -6.12 10.90 23.43
C LEU A 467 -6.45 11.36 22.00
N ALA A 468 -7.29 10.62 21.26
CA ALA A 468 -7.66 10.99 19.90
C ALA A 468 -8.48 12.31 19.86
N GLU A 469 -9.45 12.50 20.77
CA GLU A 469 -10.23 13.73 20.87
C GLU A 469 -9.31 14.92 21.20
N ILE A 470 -8.37 14.74 22.13
CA ILE A 470 -7.35 15.76 22.45
C ILE A 470 -6.50 16.07 21.21
N GLY A 471 -6.09 15.02 20.49
CA GLY A 471 -5.27 15.14 19.29
C GLY A 471 -5.93 15.99 18.21
N TYR A 472 -7.18 15.68 17.87
CA TYR A 472 -7.94 16.44 16.86
C TYR A 472 -8.32 17.85 17.32
N ALA A 473 -8.64 18.03 18.60
CA ALA A 473 -9.04 19.33 19.13
C ALA A 473 -7.88 20.35 19.14
N ASN A 474 -6.64 19.88 19.36
CA ASN A 474 -5.49 20.75 19.61
C ASN A 474 -4.42 20.70 18.51
N GLY A 475 -4.66 19.97 17.41
CA GLY A 475 -3.69 19.85 16.35
C GLY A 475 -4.21 19.17 15.09
N VAL A 476 -3.29 18.59 14.32
CA VAL A 476 -3.54 17.88 13.07
C VAL A 476 -3.10 16.41 13.18
N PRO A 477 -3.83 15.45 12.61
CA PRO A 477 -3.42 14.06 12.56
C PRO A 477 -2.28 13.86 11.55
N MET A 478 -1.71 12.64 11.53
CA MET A 478 -0.79 12.21 10.46
C MET A 478 -1.37 12.53 9.09
N GLY A 479 -0.51 12.93 8.14
CA GLY A 479 -0.91 13.44 6.82
C GLY A 479 -1.27 14.93 6.79
N GLY A 480 -1.38 15.58 7.96
CA GLY A 480 -1.79 16.98 8.10
C GLY A 480 -0.66 17.99 8.02
N ASP A 481 -1.04 19.27 8.09
CA ASP A 481 -0.15 20.42 7.96
C ASP A 481 -0.18 21.31 9.21
N LEU A 482 0.98 21.57 9.77
CA LEU A 482 1.23 22.65 10.73
C LEU A 482 1.72 23.89 9.97
N THR A 483 1.14 25.05 10.29
CA THR A 483 1.52 26.30 9.64
C THR A 483 1.74 27.40 10.68
N LYS A 484 2.71 28.29 10.43
CA LYS A 484 2.94 29.53 11.19
C LYS A 484 3.08 29.30 12.70
N ALA A 485 4.26 28.86 13.12
CA ALA A 485 4.57 28.64 14.53
C ALA A 485 4.18 29.84 15.42
N PRO A 486 3.23 29.70 16.37
CA PRO A 486 2.81 30.80 17.24
C PRO A 486 3.98 31.30 18.08
N GLY A 487 4.41 32.56 17.88
CA GLY A 487 5.52 33.15 18.61
C GLY A 487 6.84 32.41 18.49
N GLY A 488 7.03 31.61 17.43
CA GLY A 488 8.23 30.77 17.26
C GLY A 488 8.26 29.52 18.13
N LYS A 489 7.13 29.12 18.72
CA LYS A 489 6.98 27.93 19.57
C LYS A 489 7.27 26.65 18.79
N ALA A 490 8.05 25.74 19.38
CA ALA A 490 8.31 24.45 18.77
C ALA A 490 7.05 23.57 18.71
N PRO A 491 6.86 22.77 17.66
CA PRO A 491 5.75 21.84 17.56
C PRO A 491 5.90 20.72 18.60
N ARG A 492 4.76 20.31 19.13
CA ARG A 492 4.63 19.17 20.03
C ARG A 492 3.83 18.07 19.37
N PHE A 493 4.29 16.85 19.53
CA PHE A 493 3.69 15.68 18.90
C PHE A 493 3.14 14.73 19.95
N LEU A 494 1.83 14.52 19.92
CA LEU A 494 1.13 13.54 20.74
C LEU A 494 1.17 12.18 20.03
N VAL A 495 1.81 11.21 20.66
CA VAL A 495 2.17 9.93 20.08
C VAL A 495 1.59 8.78 20.89
N TYR A 496 1.02 7.82 20.21
CA TYR A 496 0.51 6.58 20.79
C TYR A 496 0.80 5.41 19.85
N ALA A 497 1.39 4.35 20.40
CA ALA A 497 1.60 3.09 19.71
C ALA A 497 1.22 1.92 20.62
N ILE A 498 0.50 0.94 20.08
CA ILE A 498 0.15 -0.30 20.78
C ILE A 498 0.33 -1.49 19.84
N LYS A 499 0.91 -2.57 20.35
CA LYS A 499 1.08 -3.81 19.59
C LYS A 499 -0.25 -4.39 19.11
N GLY A 500 -0.22 -5.19 18.06
CA GLY A 500 -1.37 -6.00 17.64
C GLY A 500 -1.79 -6.98 18.75
N PRO A 501 -3.07 -7.38 18.82
CA PRO A 501 -3.55 -8.26 19.88
C PRO A 501 -2.76 -9.56 20.06
N HIS A 502 -2.25 -10.10 18.95
CA HIS A 502 -1.46 -11.34 18.93
C HIS A 502 0.02 -11.09 18.57
N GLY A 503 0.44 -9.81 18.46
CA GLY A 503 1.77 -9.42 18.04
C GLY A 503 2.80 -9.40 19.16
N ALA A 504 4.04 -9.13 18.77
CA ALA A 504 5.15 -8.92 19.67
C ALA A 504 5.05 -7.55 20.38
N ASN A 505 5.69 -7.44 21.54
CA ASN A 505 5.84 -6.18 22.25
C ASN A 505 6.63 -5.15 21.41
N LEU A 506 6.50 -3.89 21.75
CA LEU A 506 7.20 -2.78 21.10
C LEU A 506 8.58 -2.58 21.75
N ASP A 507 9.58 -2.34 20.93
CA ASP A 507 10.92 -1.93 21.36
C ASP A 507 10.94 -0.43 21.63
N ARG A 508 10.67 0.38 20.63
CA ARG A 508 10.75 1.83 20.69
C ARG A 508 9.88 2.52 19.65
N VAL A 509 9.66 3.81 19.87
CA VAL A 509 9.13 4.76 18.90
C VAL A 509 10.20 5.78 18.56
N GLN A 510 10.44 5.95 17.27
CA GLN A 510 11.35 6.97 16.75
C GLN A 510 10.55 8.03 16.01
N MET A 511 10.97 9.29 16.17
CA MET A 511 10.56 10.40 15.32
C MET A 511 11.63 10.62 14.27
N VAL A 512 11.26 10.50 13.01
CA VAL A 512 12.10 10.88 11.88
C VAL A 512 11.70 12.30 11.47
N LYS A 513 12.65 13.22 11.55
CA LYS A 513 12.52 14.62 11.15
C LYS A 513 13.36 14.87 9.91
N GLY A 514 12.76 15.51 8.90
CA GLY A 514 13.51 16.10 7.78
C GLY A 514 13.22 17.59 7.70
N TRP A 515 14.21 18.39 7.33
CA TRP A 515 14.08 19.85 7.19
C TRP A 515 15.02 20.42 6.14
N LEU A 516 14.78 21.65 5.71
CA LEU A 516 15.73 22.41 4.90
C LEU A 516 16.67 23.21 5.81
N ASP A 517 17.97 23.09 5.57
CA ASP A 517 18.97 23.95 6.20
C ASP A 517 19.02 25.37 5.54
N GLU A 518 19.92 26.22 6.02
CA GLU A 518 20.09 27.59 5.53
C GLU A 518 20.52 27.66 4.06
N THR A 519 21.09 26.58 3.51
CA THR A 519 21.48 26.49 2.10
C THR A 519 20.33 26.03 1.20
N GLY A 520 19.23 25.56 1.80
CA GLY A 520 18.09 24.97 1.11
C GLY A 520 18.28 23.48 0.80
N ALA A 521 19.28 22.83 1.41
CA ALA A 521 19.49 21.39 1.29
C ALA A 521 18.69 20.62 2.37
N ALA A 522 18.12 19.47 1.98
CA ALA A 522 17.41 18.62 2.90
C ALA A 522 18.39 17.93 3.88
N GLN A 523 18.01 17.94 5.14
CA GLN A 523 18.69 17.29 6.26
C GLN A 523 17.74 16.32 6.95
N GLU A 524 18.25 15.33 7.70
CA GLU A 524 17.46 14.42 8.52
C GLU A 524 18.04 14.19 9.91
N SER A 525 17.18 13.91 10.87
CA SER A 525 17.54 13.43 12.21
C SER A 525 16.51 12.42 12.70
N ILE A 526 16.98 11.47 13.51
CA ILE A 526 16.15 10.42 14.10
C ILE A 526 16.28 10.50 15.61
N TYR A 527 15.14 10.63 16.29
CA TYR A 527 15.05 10.74 17.73
C TYR A 527 14.33 9.53 18.31
N ASN A 528 14.94 8.85 19.29
CA ASN A 528 14.23 7.88 20.13
C ASN A 528 13.36 8.67 21.11
N ILE A 529 12.02 8.61 20.95
CA ILE A 529 11.07 9.46 21.70
C ILE A 529 10.28 8.71 22.77
N ALA A 530 10.17 7.39 22.66
CA ALA A 530 9.63 6.48 23.67
C ALA A 530 10.23 5.09 23.48
N TRP A 531 10.48 4.36 24.58
CA TRP A 531 11.10 3.03 24.54
C TRP A 531 10.71 2.18 25.74
N SER A 532 10.85 0.88 25.59
CA SER A 532 10.52 -0.13 26.60
C SER A 532 11.66 -0.42 27.60
N ASP A 533 11.34 -1.22 28.62
CA ASP A 533 12.28 -1.87 29.55
C ASP A 533 13.13 -0.91 30.39
N ARG A 534 12.71 0.36 30.54
CA ARG A 534 13.43 1.41 31.31
C ARG A 534 14.91 1.56 30.92
N ARG A 535 15.23 1.25 29.66
CA ARG A 535 16.59 1.48 29.12
C ARG A 535 16.94 2.96 29.21
N GLN A 536 18.22 3.25 29.32
CA GLN A 536 18.71 4.64 29.36
C GLN A 536 19.09 5.10 27.96
N LEU A 537 18.66 6.29 27.61
CA LEU A 537 19.13 6.99 26.43
C LEU A 537 20.56 7.46 26.70
N HIS A 538 21.48 7.19 25.77
CA HIS A 538 22.84 7.68 25.83
C HIS A 538 22.92 9.16 25.41
N ASP A 539 24.02 9.82 25.70
CA ASP A 539 24.23 11.26 25.38
C ASP A 539 24.16 11.54 23.85
N ASP A 540 24.47 10.54 23.04
CA ASP A 540 24.38 10.60 21.57
C ASP A 540 22.99 10.27 21.02
N GLY A 541 22.01 10.05 21.88
CA GLY A 541 20.63 9.71 21.50
C GLY A 541 20.42 8.22 21.17
N SER A 542 21.43 7.38 21.25
CA SER A 542 21.32 5.93 21.03
C SER A 542 20.71 5.20 22.23
N LEU A 543 20.18 3.99 21.98
CA LEU A 543 19.67 3.07 22.99
C LEU A 543 20.35 1.71 22.87
N ASN A 544 20.62 1.06 23.99
CA ASN A 544 21.00 -0.34 23.97
C ASN A 544 19.91 -1.18 23.27
N PRO A 545 20.27 -2.26 22.53
CA PRO A 545 19.31 -3.17 21.93
C PRO A 545 18.31 -3.70 22.97
N VAL A 546 17.06 -3.91 22.56
CA VAL A 546 16.00 -4.47 23.43
C VAL A 546 16.27 -5.93 23.81
N GLY A 547 17.12 -6.62 23.06
CA GLY A 547 17.36 -8.05 23.17
C GLY A 547 16.57 -8.87 22.14
N ASN A 548 16.71 -10.19 22.25
CA ASN A 548 16.05 -11.13 21.33
C ASN A 548 15.61 -12.38 22.12
N THR A 549 14.33 -12.73 22.04
CA THR A 549 13.74 -13.90 22.71
C THR A 549 13.37 -15.02 21.74
N VAL A 550 13.81 -14.94 20.48
CA VAL A 550 13.53 -15.94 19.46
C VAL A 550 14.33 -17.22 19.73
N ASP A 551 13.63 -18.33 19.84
CA ASP A 551 14.20 -19.67 19.86
C ASP A 551 14.36 -20.18 18.42
N LEU A 552 15.59 -20.23 17.93
CA LEU A 552 15.92 -20.63 16.56
C LEU A 552 15.58 -22.11 16.26
N ALA A 553 15.46 -22.96 17.27
CA ALA A 553 15.10 -24.37 17.07
C ALA A 553 13.60 -24.58 16.86
N THR A 554 12.77 -23.71 17.42
CA THR A 554 11.31 -23.87 17.39
C THR A 554 10.57 -22.77 16.63
N GLY A 555 11.24 -21.67 16.27
CA GLY A 555 10.60 -20.51 15.67
C GLY A 555 9.59 -19.81 16.60
N ARG A 556 9.79 -19.93 17.93
CA ARG A 556 8.95 -19.27 18.94
C ARG A 556 9.69 -18.09 19.55
N TYR A 557 8.93 -17.14 20.07
CA TYR A 557 9.44 -16.02 20.85
C TYR A 557 8.55 -15.76 22.06
N THR A 558 9.04 -14.99 23.01
CA THR A 558 8.26 -14.55 24.18
C THR A 558 8.18 -13.03 24.23
N ASN A 559 7.17 -12.52 24.93
CA ASN A 559 6.99 -11.10 25.23
C ASN A 559 7.53 -10.75 26.63
N ASP A 560 8.65 -11.36 27.03
CA ASP A 560 9.31 -11.08 28.33
C ASP A 560 10.11 -9.77 28.31
N ILE A 561 10.36 -9.23 27.12
CA ILE A 561 11.00 -7.93 26.84
C ILE A 561 10.06 -7.05 26.04
N GLY A 562 10.34 -5.76 25.98
CA GLY A 562 9.49 -4.80 25.28
C GLY A 562 8.21 -4.47 26.06
N ASP A 563 7.50 -3.43 25.62
CA ASP A 563 6.24 -3.00 26.21
C ASP A 563 5.06 -3.16 25.23
N ALA A 564 3.88 -3.48 25.76
CA ALA A 564 2.68 -3.64 24.93
C ALA A 564 2.22 -2.32 24.31
N GLN A 565 2.53 -1.19 24.95
CA GLN A 565 2.13 0.16 24.56
C GLN A 565 3.25 1.13 24.88
N LEU A 566 3.45 2.08 23.98
CA LEU A 566 4.32 3.24 24.17
C LEU A 566 3.54 4.50 23.81
N SER A 567 3.60 5.52 24.67
CA SER A 567 2.97 6.82 24.42
C SER A 567 3.80 7.96 25.00
N THR A 568 3.80 9.09 24.34
CA THR A 568 4.56 10.27 24.78
C THR A 568 4.00 11.53 24.12
N VAL A 569 4.34 12.69 24.71
CA VAL A 569 4.35 13.97 24.01
C VAL A 569 5.81 14.40 23.84
N TRP A 570 6.23 14.54 22.60
CA TRP A 570 7.59 14.95 22.25
C TRP A 570 7.55 16.36 21.62
N GLU A 571 8.51 17.20 21.98
CA GLU A 571 8.71 18.53 21.44
C GLU A 571 10.01 18.56 20.64
N ASP A 572 10.01 19.16 19.45
CA ASP A 572 11.19 19.25 18.61
C ASP A 572 12.28 20.13 19.27
N PRO A 573 13.40 19.56 19.75
CA PRO A 573 14.44 20.32 20.46
C PRO A 573 15.25 21.25 19.55
N GLU A 574 15.20 21.00 18.23
CA GLU A 574 15.99 21.72 17.22
C GLU A 574 15.09 22.41 16.20
N PHE A 575 13.92 22.87 16.66
CA PHE A 575 12.95 23.50 15.78
C PHE A 575 13.42 24.87 15.30
N ASN A 576 13.39 25.06 13.98
CA ASN A 576 13.57 26.35 13.35
C ASN A 576 12.25 26.83 12.72
N PRO A 577 11.60 27.87 13.27
CA PRO A 577 10.31 28.36 12.75
C PRO A 577 10.39 28.93 11.33
N GLY A 578 11.60 29.21 10.83
CA GLY A 578 11.83 29.67 9.45
C GLY A 578 12.09 28.56 8.45
N ALA A 579 12.23 27.30 8.89
CA ALA A 579 12.57 26.18 8.02
C ALA A 579 11.34 25.28 7.78
N ARG A 580 11.13 24.84 6.52
CA ARG A 580 10.18 23.78 6.21
C ARG A 580 10.68 22.46 6.78
N ALA A 581 9.75 21.66 7.30
CA ALA A 581 10.06 20.36 7.87
C ALA A 581 8.95 19.33 7.65
N PHE A 582 9.28 18.06 7.80
CA PHE A 582 8.34 16.97 7.96
C PHE A 582 8.71 16.10 9.16
N TYR A 583 7.72 15.41 9.71
CA TYR A 583 7.85 14.54 10.87
C TYR A 583 7.01 13.28 10.69
N TYR A 584 7.60 12.10 10.84
CA TYR A 584 6.82 10.85 10.87
C TYR A 584 7.38 9.89 11.91
N LEU A 585 6.56 8.93 12.31
CA LEU A 585 6.96 7.91 13.28
C LEU A 585 7.47 6.65 12.56
N ARG A 586 8.51 6.07 13.14
CA ARG A 586 8.88 4.67 12.97
C ARG A 586 8.72 3.96 14.32
N VAL A 587 7.80 2.96 14.37
CA VAL A 587 7.52 2.17 15.56
C VAL A 587 8.09 0.79 15.36
N LEU A 588 8.99 0.34 16.22
CA LEU A 588 9.69 -0.94 16.12
C LEU A 588 9.14 -1.94 17.14
N GLN A 589 8.90 -3.19 16.70
CA GLN A 589 8.67 -4.32 17.62
C GLN A 589 10.00 -4.88 18.16
N ILE A 590 9.94 -5.75 19.17
CA ILE A 590 11.03 -6.65 19.51
C ILE A 590 11.26 -7.64 18.37
N PRO A 591 12.47 -8.23 18.22
CA PRO A 591 12.73 -9.24 17.20
C PRO A 591 11.77 -10.43 17.29
N THR A 592 11.28 -10.90 16.12
CA THR A 592 10.41 -12.05 15.93
C THR A 592 10.99 -12.99 14.86
N PRO A 593 10.53 -14.26 14.76
CA PRO A 593 10.96 -15.15 13.70
C PRO A 593 10.59 -14.62 12.31
N ARG A 594 11.53 -14.64 11.38
CA ARG A 594 11.29 -14.38 9.95
C ARG A 594 10.83 -15.65 9.23
N HIS A 595 10.10 -15.54 8.12
CA HIS A 595 9.62 -16.69 7.33
C HIS A 595 10.74 -17.67 6.94
N THR A 596 11.95 -17.18 6.73
CA THR A 596 13.14 -17.99 6.45
C THR A 596 13.50 -18.94 7.60
N LEU A 597 13.28 -18.54 8.86
CA LEU A 597 13.46 -19.43 10.01
C LEU A 597 12.44 -20.58 9.98
N TYR A 598 11.16 -20.28 9.74
CA TYR A 598 10.13 -21.32 9.64
C TYR A 598 10.43 -22.30 8.49
N ASN A 599 10.90 -21.78 7.35
CA ASN A 599 11.29 -22.60 6.21
C ASN A 599 12.52 -23.46 6.52
N ALA A 600 13.54 -22.94 7.21
CA ALA A 600 14.72 -23.69 7.62
C ALA A 600 14.34 -24.84 8.57
N ILE A 601 13.50 -24.56 9.58
CA ILE A 601 12.97 -25.59 10.52
C ILE A 601 12.21 -26.67 9.73
N ALA A 602 11.33 -26.29 8.82
CA ALA A 602 10.54 -27.23 8.02
C ALA A 602 11.40 -28.16 7.14
N LEU A 603 12.61 -27.74 6.78
CA LEU A 603 13.56 -28.49 5.97
C LEU A 603 14.66 -29.16 6.78
N ASP A 604 14.63 -29.09 8.12
CA ASP A 604 15.68 -29.59 9.01
C ASP A 604 17.08 -29.01 8.67
N MET A 605 17.10 -27.73 8.28
CA MET A 605 18.30 -26.97 7.96
C MET A 605 18.78 -26.18 9.19
N ASN A 606 20.10 -26.01 9.30
CA ASN A 606 20.64 -25.03 10.27
C ASN A 606 20.30 -23.62 9.81
N PRO A 607 19.54 -22.82 10.60
CA PRO A 607 19.18 -21.46 10.22
C PRO A 607 20.38 -20.54 9.92
N GLU A 608 21.51 -20.73 10.58
CA GLU A 608 22.73 -19.95 10.38
C GLU A 608 23.42 -20.22 9.01
N GLU A 609 23.12 -21.38 8.40
CA GLU A 609 23.69 -21.79 7.12
C GLU A 609 22.82 -21.42 5.91
N THR A 610 21.62 -20.86 6.13
CA THR A 610 20.71 -20.47 5.04
C THR A 610 21.23 -19.26 4.25
N GLY A 611 22.05 -18.42 4.86
CA GLY A 611 22.52 -17.14 4.30
C GLY A 611 21.50 -16.02 4.36
N HIS A 612 20.34 -16.23 5.03
CA HIS A 612 19.26 -15.25 5.20
C HIS A 612 18.98 -14.99 6.69
N PRO A 613 18.44 -13.81 7.04
CA PRO A 613 18.07 -13.50 8.42
C PRO A 613 17.06 -14.51 8.98
N SER A 614 17.29 -14.98 10.21
CA SER A 614 16.37 -15.85 10.94
C SER A 614 15.33 -15.08 11.75
N THR A 615 15.60 -13.81 12.01
CA THR A 615 14.72 -12.92 12.78
C THR A 615 14.50 -11.62 12.05
N ILE A 616 13.38 -10.97 12.33
CA ILE A 616 12.98 -9.68 11.78
C ILE A 616 12.52 -8.77 12.92
N GLN A 617 12.78 -7.48 12.81
CA GLN A 617 12.24 -6.48 13.72
C GLN A 617 11.17 -5.66 12.99
N GLU A 618 9.95 -6.20 13.04
CA GLU A 618 8.77 -5.65 12.39
C GLU A 618 8.49 -4.22 12.83
N ARG A 619 7.86 -3.43 11.97
CA ARG A 619 7.69 -2.00 12.21
C ARG A 619 6.43 -1.41 11.60
N ALA A 620 6.18 -0.15 11.98
CA ALA A 620 5.17 0.69 11.36
C ALA A 620 5.74 2.07 11.03
N TYR A 621 5.25 2.68 9.93
CA TYR A 621 5.60 4.02 9.49
C TYR A 621 4.35 4.87 9.37
N SER A 622 4.23 5.97 10.14
CA SER A 622 3.10 6.89 9.98
C SER A 622 3.25 7.75 8.72
N SER A 623 2.14 8.22 8.18
CA SER A 623 2.18 9.33 7.23
C SER A 623 2.78 10.58 7.90
N PRO A 624 3.58 11.39 7.17
CA PRO A 624 4.21 12.58 7.73
C PRO A 624 3.21 13.67 8.13
N ILE A 625 3.56 14.44 9.18
CA ILE A 625 3.02 15.77 9.45
C ILE A 625 4.03 16.79 8.92
N TRP A 626 3.55 17.79 8.21
CA TRP A 626 4.37 18.79 7.56
C TRP A 626 4.32 20.11 8.31
N TYR A 627 5.44 20.83 8.31
CA TYR A 627 5.51 22.20 8.83
C TYR A 627 5.89 23.17 7.69
N THR A 628 5.09 24.24 7.57
CA THR A 628 5.36 25.36 6.65
C THR A 628 5.41 26.66 7.46
N PRO A 629 6.52 27.43 7.36
CA PRO A 629 6.71 28.73 8.03
C PRO A 629 5.62 29.78 7.77
#